data_21a796be117d40ae070c59929fe993d7
#
_entry.id   21a796be117d40ae070c59929fe993d7
#
_cell.length_a   1.000
_cell.length_b   1.000
_cell.length_c   1.000
_cell.angle_alpha   90.00
_cell.angle_beta   90.00
_cell.angle_gamma   90.00
#
_symmetry.space_group_name_H-M   'P 1'
#
loop_
_entity.id
_entity.type
_entity.pdbx_description
1 polymer ?
#
loop_
_entity_poly.entity_id
_entity_poly.type
_entity_poly.pdbx_seq_one_letter_code
_entity_poly.pdbx_strand_id
1 'polypeptide(L)'
;MQVERRCLQHRIAVPIFTCGLIVASLAGCHRPPSPDVMATVNGKDILRSDVEKYYKASLGDNSQEPSTEQANIVRLNILHQLIEDEILQQRAAKLNLAASDEDVNAKLTEMKAPYTQEEFDKQLKQRNITLDDLKRDLRRSLTKEKLLNKEIESKINITDADISSYYMAHKAEFNLIEPQYHLSQIVATAVPVQQAPNLQSNKAPNEADAKKKIDTLYNRLRSGEDFGAVAMQYSDNANNASNGGDMGFVYESALHSEPDAFNAISKLKTGEITEPIPIYDSGGPGHRLVGYAVYKLLSREPAGQREMNDPRVQQTIRQFLRESHAQLLKNAYFEMLHDQATVRNYYAEQILKNGSQ
;
A
#
# COMPACT_ATOMS: atom_id res chain seq x y z
N MET A 1 20.83 72.51 56.54
CA MET A 1 22.23 72.90 56.64
C MET A 1 22.84 72.92 55.27
N GLN A 2 23.08 74.07 54.77
CA GLN A 2 23.90 74.52 53.69
C GLN A 2 25.26 73.84 53.61
N VAL A 3 25.79 73.73 52.41
CA VAL A 3 27.04 74.30 51.87
C VAL A 3 27.29 73.63 50.53
N GLU A 4 27.02 74.27 49.45
CA GLU A 4 27.82 75.17 48.59
C GLU A 4 29.08 74.58 47.94
N ARG A 5 28.99 74.66 46.57
CA ARG A 5 30.01 75.08 45.57
C ARG A 5 31.18 74.14 45.28
N ARG A 6 31.54 73.85 44.02
CA ARG A 6 32.05 74.80 43.02
C ARG A 6 32.19 74.14 41.65
N CYS A 7 31.91 74.90 40.61
CA CYS A 7 32.24 74.67 39.19
C CYS A 7 33.72 74.38 38.95
N LEU A 8 33.99 73.55 38.03
CA LEU A 8 35.15 73.66 37.14
C LEU A 8 34.77 73.21 35.72
N GLN A 9 34.73 74.19 34.81
CA GLN A 9 34.58 73.96 33.36
C GLN A 9 35.92 73.40 32.81
N HIS A 10 35.90 72.23 32.20
CA HIS A 10 36.93 71.83 31.24
C HIS A 10 36.26 71.54 29.91
N ARG A 11 36.49 72.41 28.96
CA ARG A 11 36.18 72.24 27.53
C ARG A 11 37.16 71.18 27.01
N ILE A 12 36.62 70.03 26.66
CA ILE A 12 37.36 69.05 25.80
C ILE A 12 36.56 68.94 24.51
N ALA A 13 37.20 69.33 23.42
CA ALA A 13 36.72 69.20 22.05
C ALA A 13 36.65 67.67 21.67
N VAL A 14 35.47 67.23 21.36
CA VAL A 14 35.26 65.84 20.80
C VAL A 14 35.21 65.97 19.30
N PRO A 15 36.09 65.29 18.55
CA PRO A 15 35.96 65.20 17.08
C PRO A 15 34.75 64.30 16.73
N ILE A 16 33.86 64.83 15.90
CA ILE A 16 32.73 64.18 15.30
C ILE A 16 33.29 63.13 14.33
N PHE A 17 33.34 61.85 14.72
CA PHE A 17 33.61 60.73 13.86
C PHE A 17 32.26 60.35 13.24
N THR A 18 31.98 60.77 12.02
CA THR A 18 30.87 60.34 11.20
C THR A 18 31.09 58.90 10.78
N CYS A 19 30.56 57.95 11.60
CA CYS A 19 30.50 56.54 11.26
C CYS A 19 29.38 56.37 10.21
N GLY A 20 29.77 56.36 8.93
CA GLY A 20 28.90 56.04 7.83
C GLY A 20 28.39 54.63 7.96
N LEU A 21 27.09 54.46 8.33
CA LEU A 21 26.38 53.19 8.35
C LEU A 21 26.23 52.72 6.92
N ILE A 22 27.16 51.90 6.43
CA ILE A 22 26.99 51.15 5.18
C ILE A 22 25.93 50.06 5.48
N VAL A 23 24.66 50.34 5.23
CA VAL A 23 23.62 49.33 5.10
C VAL A 23 23.90 48.59 3.79
N ALA A 24 24.71 47.55 3.89
CA ALA A 24 24.81 46.56 2.82
C ALA A 24 23.44 45.86 2.75
N SER A 25 22.56 46.40 1.90
CA SER A 25 21.36 45.72 1.44
C SER A 25 21.80 44.46 0.73
N LEU A 26 21.76 43.33 1.44
CA LEU A 26 21.76 41.98 0.86
C LEU A 26 20.45 41.85 0.05
N ALA A 27 20.42 42.52 -1.11
CA ALA A 27 19.51 42.16 -2.19
C ALA A 27 19.97 40.78 -2.67
N GLY A 28 19.44 39.73 -2.01
CA GLY A 28 19.59 38.38 -2.52
C GLY A 28 19.04 38.40 -3.93
N CYS A 29 19.95 38.32 -4.92
CA CYS A 29 19.57 38.11 -6.31
C CYS A 29 18.77 36.83 -6.38
N HIS A 30 17.46 36.93 -6.31
CA HIS A 30 16.56 35.86 -6.69
C HIS A 30 16.69 35.70 -8.21
N ARG A 31 17.68 34.87 -8.60
CA ARG A 31 17.78 34.44 -9.98
C ARG A 31 16.46 33.71 -10.26
N PRO A 32 15.73 34.07 -11.33
CA PRO A 32 14.54 33.29 -11.68
C PRO A 32 14.96 31.82 -11.84
N PRO A 33 14.16 30.87 -11.31
CA PRO A 33 14.50 29.45 -11.42
C PRO A 33 14.67 29.08 -12.89
N SER A 34 15.55 28.12 -13.15
CA SER A 34 15.66 27.53 -14.49
C SER A 34 14.27 27.07 -14.96
N PRO A 35 13.92 27.20 -16.25
CA PRO A 35 12.66 26.68 -16.80
C PRO A 35 12.43 25.20 -16.52
N ASP A 36 13.49 24.47 -16.19
CA ASP A 36 13.45 23.05 -15.85
C ASP A 36 13.07 22.77 -14.39
N VAL A 37 13.07 23.79 -13.52
CA VAL A 37 12.66 23.65 -12.12
C VAL A 37 11.16 23.82 -12.01
N MET A 38 10.46 22.75 -11.59
CA MET A 38 9.00 22.77 -11.40
C MET A 38 8.60 23.18 -9.99
N ALA A 39 9.40 22.83 -8.97
CA ALA A 39 9.21 23.27 -7.60
C ALA A 39 10.53 23.32 -6.84
N THR A 40 10.53 24.01 -5.66
CA THR A 40 11.62 23.94 -4.70
C THR A 40 11.08 23.57 -3.32
N VAL A 41 11.87 22.79 -2.57
CA VAL A 41 11.59 22.41 -1.17
C VAL A 41 12.82 22.75 -0.33
N ASN A 42 12.70 23.74 0.54
CA ASN A 42 13.81 24.26 1.36
C ASN A 42 15.08 24.59 0.52
N GLY A 43 14.86 25.11 -0.69
CA GLY A 43 15.95 25.47 -1.61
C GLY A 43 16.48 24.31 -2.48
N LYS A 44 15.98 23.08 -2.34
CA LYS A 44 16.30 21.97 -3.23
C LYS A 44 15.31 21.90 -4.38
N ASP A 45 15.83 21.81 -5.60
CA ASP A 45 15.05 21.81 -6.82
C ASP A 45 14.40 20.43 -7.07
N ILE A 46 13.16 20.46 -7.57
CA ILE A 46 12.46 19.33 -8.19
C ILE A 46 12.36 19.65 -9.67
N LEU A 47 12.96 18.78 -10.49
CA LEU A 47 13.13 19.04 -11.90
C LEU A 47 11.96 18.50 -12.75
N ARG A 48 11.76 19.13 -13.89
CA ARG A 48 10.80 18.67 -14.90
C ARG A 48 11.09 17.24 -15.35
N SER A 49 12.37 16.88 -15.50
CA SER A 49 12.78 15.52 -15.86
C SER A 49 12.26 14.46 -14.89
N ASP A 50 12.22 14.78 -13.57
CA ASP A 50 11.73 13.86 -12.56
C ASP A 50 10.21 13.67 -12.69
N VAL A 51 9.46 14.74 -12.88
CA VAL A 51 8.01 14.69 -13.09
C VAL A 51 7.67 13.94 -14.38
N GLU A 52 8.35 14.23 -15.50
CA GLU A 52 8.09 13.57 -16.78
C GLU A 52 8.44 12.08 -16.77
N LYS A 53 9.42 11.65 -15.97
CA LYS A 53 9.74 10.22 -15.78
C LYS A 53 8.53 9.47 -15.23
N TYR A 54 7.93 9.96 -14.14
CA TYR A 54 6.75 9.34 -13.53
C TYR A 54 5.48 9.52 -14.38
N TYR A 55 5.35 10.65 -15.06
CA TYR A 55 4.25 10.89 -15.98
C TYR A 55 4.24 9.86 -17.12
N LYS A 56 5.37 9.65 -17.79
CA LYS A 56 5.49 8.63 -18.85
C LYS A 56 5.20 7.22 -18.34
N ALA A 57 5.69 6.88 -17.13
CA ALA A 57 5.41 5.60 -16.50
C ALA A 57 3.92 5.39 -16.20
N SER A 58 3.17 6.48 -15.93
CA SER A 58 1.73 6.41 -15.63
C SER A 58 0.85 6.23 -16.87
N LEU A 59 1.34 6.57 -18.07
CA LEU A 59 0.57 6.47 -19.31
C LEU A 59 0.44 5.02 -19.84
N GLY A 60 1.41 4.14 -19.56
CA GLY A 60 1.46 2.77 -20.10
C GLY A 60 1.61 2.74 -21.63
N ASP A 61 1.77 1.54 -22.19
CA ASP A 61 2.05 1.35 -23.62
C ASP A 61 0.83 1.55 -24.56
N ASN A 62 -0.40 1.59 -24.04
CA ASN A 62 -1.64 1.54 -24.83
C ASN A 62 -2.60 2.72 -24.62
N SER A 63 -2.18 3.79 -23.97
CA SER A 63 -3.08 4.90 -23.66
C SER A 63 -3.14 5.92 -24.81
N GLN A 64 -4.37 6.29 -25.15
CA GLN A 64 -4.65 7.46 -25.97
C GLN A 64 -4.01 8.68 -25.29
N GLU A 65 -3.34 9.56 -26.03
CA GLU A 65 -2.74 10.77 -25.46
C GLU A 65 -3.82 11.59 -24.72
N PRO A 66 -3.62 11.88 -23.43
CA PRO A 66 -4.58 12.65 -22.66
C PRO A 66 -4.64 14.11 -23.15
N SER A 67 -5.77 14.79 -22.92
CA SER A 67 -5.86 16.23 -23.19
C SER A 67 -4.79 17.01 -22.37
N THR A 68 -4.49 18.21 -22.81
CA THR A 68 -3.52 19.10 -22.12
C THR A 68 -3.90 19.29 -20.66
N GLU A 69 -5.20 19.47 -20.36
CA GLU A 69 -5.69 19.63 -18.99
C GLU A 69 -5.51 18.37 -18.15
N GLN A 70 -5.86 17.22 -18.73
CA GLN A 70 -5.65 15.93 -18.06
C GLN A 70 -4.17 15.65 -17.78
N ALA A 71 -3.31 15.93 -18.76
CA ALA A 71 -1.86 15.81 -18.60
C ALA A 71 -1.33 16.73 -17.48
N ASN A 72 -1.81 17.98 -17.41
CA ASN A 72 -1.42 18.93 -16.38
C ASN A 72 -1.89 18.49 -14.99
N ILE A 73 -3.11 17.94 -14.86
CA ILE A 73 -3.61 17.38 -13.59
C ILE A 73 -2.70 16.25 -13.10
N VAL A 74 -2.35 15.30 -13.98
CA VAL A 74 -1.46 14.19 -13.62
C VAL A 74 -0.07 14.70 -13.20
N ARG A 75 0.51 15.64 -13.95
CA ARG A 75 1.80 16.25 -13.59
C ARG A 75 1.77 16.99 -12.26
N LEU A 76 0.69 17.73 -11.97
CA LEU A 76 0.52 18.40 -10.68
C LEU A 76 0.46 17.40 -9.51
N ASN A 77 -0.27 16.30 -9.68
CA ASN A 77 -0.34 15.25 -8.67
C ASN A 77 1.02 14.58 -8.44
N ILE A 78 1.76 14.27 -9.52
CA ILE A 78 3.12 13.73 -9.41
C ILE A 78 4.05 14.72 -8.71
N LEU A 79 4.00 16.00 -9.10
CA LEU A 79 4.81 17.04 -8.48
C LEU A 79 4.49 17.19 -6.98
N HIS A 80 3.23 17.13 -6.60
CA HIS A 80 2.81 17.15 -5.20
C HIS A 80 3.43 15.98 -4.43
N GLN A 81 3.35 14.76 -4.97
CA GLN A 81 3.98 13.59 -4.36
C GLN A 81 5.51 13.72 -4.23
N LEU A 82 6.18 14.30 -5.24
CA LEU A 82 7.62 14.53 -5.19
C LEU A 82 8.00 15.60 -4.14
N ILE A 83 7.19 16.63 -3.95
CA ILE A 83 7.36 17.64 -2.90
C ILE A 83 7.24 16.98 -1.52
N GLU A 84 6.19 16.20 -1.29
CA GLU A 84 5.99 15.48 -0.02
C GLU A 84 7.15 14.51 0.26
N ASP A 85 7.55 13.73 -0.75
CA ASP A 85 8.66 12.80 -0.61
C ASP A 85 9.97 13.54 -0.27
N GLU A 86 10.26 14.67 -0.92
CA GLU A 86 11.45 15.47 -0.64
C GLU A 86 11.43 16.02 0.79
N ILE A 87 10.28 16.49 1.31
CA ILE A 87 10.13 16.92 2.70
C ILE A 87 10.51 15.79 3.66
N LEU A 88 10.00 14.57 3.39
CA LEU A 88 10.29 13.39 4.21
C LEU A 88 11.76 12.98 4.13
N GLN A 89 12.37 13.00 2.93
CA GLN A 89 13.79 12.69 2.76
C GLN A 89 14.67 13.66 3.55
N GLN A 90 14.37 14.96 3.49
CA GLN A 90 15.10 15.97 4.26
C GLN A 90 14.92 15.79 5.77
N ARG A 91 13.72 15.42 6.22
CA ARG A 91 13.47 15.12 7.63
C ARG A 91 14.26 13.89 8.09
N ALA A 92 14.25 12.83 7.29
CA ALA A 92 15.02 11.62 7.58
C ALA A 92 16.53 11.90 7.63
N ALA A 93 17.04 12.72 6.71
CA ALA A 93 18.45 13.14 6.71
C ALA A 93 18.82 13.90 7.99
N LYS A 94 17.99 14.83 8.46
CA LYS A 94 18.19 15.56 9.72
C LYS A 94 18.21 14.62 10.95
N LEU A 95 17.57 13.47 10.87
CA LEU A 95 17.50 12.46 11.93
C LEU A 95 18.50 11.32 11.76
N ASN A 96 19.39 11.38 10.74
CA ASN A 96 20.35 10.33 10.37
C ASN A 96 19.67 8.97 10.11
N LEU A 97 18.52 8.97 9.43
CA LEU A 97 17.72 7.78 9.12
C LEU A 97 17.82 7.35 7.65
N ALA A 98 18.76 7.89 6.88
CA ALA A 98 18.96 7.47 5.51
C ALA A 98 19.25 5.96 5.43
N ALA A 99 18.63 5.28 4.45
CA ALA A 99 18.89 3.88 4.19
C ALA A 99 20.32 3.69 3.69
N SER A 100 21.02 2.70 4.26
CA SER A 100 22.38 2.36 3.87
C SER A 100 22.42 1.55 2.57
N ASP A 101 23.62 1.36 2.02
CA ASP A 101 23.79 0.50 0.85
C ASP A 101 23.46 -0.96 1.17
N GLU A 102 23.71 -1.39 2.40
CA GLU A 102 23.37 -2.73 2.90
C GLU A 102 21.85 -2.94 2.91
N ASP A 103 21.07 -1.96 3.41
CA ASP A 103 19.61 -2.01 3.41
C ASP A 103 19.07 -2.16 1.98
N VAL A 104 19.59 -1.35 1.04
CA VAL A 104 19.19 -1.36 -0.37
C VAL A 104 19.52 -2.68 -1.04
N ASN A 105 20.74 -3.21 -0.80
CA ASN A 105 21.18 -4.48 -1.40
C ASN A 105 20.39 -5.66 -0.81
N ALA A 106 20.08 -5.67 0.48
CA ALA A 106 19.24 -6.69 1.10
C ALA A 106 17.85 -6.71 0.47
N LYS A 107 17.21 -5.54 0.33
CA LYS A 107 15.88 -5.43 -0.31
C LYS A 107 15.90 -5.81 -1.79
N LEU A 108 16.94 -5.44 -2.51
CA LEU A 108 17.15 -5.83 -3.90
C LEU A 108 17.29 -7.35 -4.04
N THR A 109 18.02 -8.00 -3.14
CA THR A 109 18.18 -9.47 -3.11
C THR A 109 16.85 -10.16 -2.87
N GLU A 110 16.06 -9.68 -1.91
CA GLU A 110 14.69 -10.17 -1.66
C GLU A 110 13.80 -10.05 -2.92
N MET A 111 13.83 -8.90 -3.60
CA MET A 111 13.06 -8.68 -4.82
C MET A 111 13.50 -9.56 -6.00
N LYS A 112 14.76 -9.93 -6.05
CA LYS A 112 15.30 -10.82 -7.09
C LYS A 112 15.02 -12.30 -6.84
N ALA A 113 14.82 -12.70 -5.58
CA ALA A 113 14.71 -14.10 -5.19
C ALA A 113 13.71 -14.95 -5.99
N PRO A 114 12.50 -14.44 -6.38
CA PRO A 114 11.54 -15.23 -7.18
C PRO A 114 11.87 -15.29 -8.68
N TYR A 115 12.91 -14.61 -9.18
CA TYR A 115 13.23 -14.47 -10.60
C TYR A 115 14.62 -14.99 -10.92
N THR A 116 14.80 -15.48 -12.15
CA THR A 116 16.13 -15.61 -12.75
C THR A 116 16.68 -14.22 -13.08
N GLN A 117 18.00 -14.13 -13.29
CA GLN A 117 18.62 -12.85 -13.67
C GLN A 117 18.00 -12.28 -14.97
N GLU A 118 17.76 -13.16 -15.96
CA GLU A 118 17.18 -12.77 -17.26
C GLU A 118 15.75 -12.24 -17.13
N GLU A 119 14.93 -12.89 -16.31
CA GLU A 119 13.55 -12.46 -16.03
C GLU A 119 13.54 -11.10 -15.29
N PHE A 120 14.42 -10.95 -14.32
CA PHE A 120 14.54 -9.68 -13.59
C PHE A 120 14.96 -8.52 -14.52
N ASP A 121 15.96 -8.74 -15.37
CA ASP A 121 16.41 -7.74 -16.34
C ASP A 121 15.33 -7.42 -17.38
N LYS A 122 14.55 -8.40 -17.79
CA LYS A 122 13.39 -8.20 -18.67
C LYS A 122 12.31 -7.34 -18.00
N GLN A 123 12.04 -7.56 -16.71
CA GLN A 123 11.11 -6.74 -15.92
C GLN A 123 11.55 -5.28 -15.84
N LEU A 124 12.85 -5.02 -15.60
CA LEU A 124 13.38 -3.67 -15.58
C LEU A 124 13.21 -2.97 -16.94
N LYS A 125 13.53 -3.69 -18.03
CA LYS A 125 13.37 -3.16 -19.40
C LYS A 125 11.92 -2.84 -19.72
N GLN A 126 10.97 -3.71 -19.35
CA GLN A 126 9.53 -3.48 -19.56
C GLN A 126 9.02 -2.24 -18.84
N ARG A 127 9.61 -1.91 -17.69
CA ARG A 127 9.27 -0.72 -16.91
C ARG A 127 10.08 0.52 -17.32
N ASN A 128 10.98 0.40 -18.30
CA ASN A 128 11.90 1.47 -18.72
C ASN A 128 12.71 2.07 -17.55
N ILE A 129 13.16 1.24 -16.62
CA ILE A 129 14.00 1.64 -15.48
C ILE A 129 15.34 0.91 -15.49
N THR A 130 16.39 1.58 -15.07
CA THR A 130 17.71 0.97 -14.85
C THR A 130 17.80 0.35 -13.45
N LEU A 131 18.80 -0.52 -13.23
CA LEU A 131 19.10 -1.04 -11.91
C LEU A 131 19.46 0.09 -10.91
N ASP A 132 20.15 1.12 -11.37
CA ASP A 132 20.51 2.27 -10.54
C ASP A 132 19.30 3.14 -10.20
N ASP A 133 18.33 3.26 -11.11
CA ASP A 133 17.04 3.88 -10.82
C ASP A 133 16.31 3.10 -9.73
N LEU A 134 16.23 1.77 -9.87
CA LEU A 134 15.59 0.92 -8.86
C LEU A 134 16.27 1.05 -7.50
N LYS A 135 17.60 1.00 -7.44
CA LYS A 135 18.35 1.19 -6.18
C LYS A 135 18.09 2.55 -5.54
N ARG A 136 18.00 3.61 -6.35
CA ARG A 136 17.69 4.95 -5.87
C ARG A 136 16.27 5.04 -5.29
N ASP A 137 15.30 4.46 -5.99
CA ASP A 137 13.91 4.43 -5.55
C ASP A 137 13.74 3.57 -4.28
N LEU A 138 14.44 2.43 -4.20
CA LEU A 138 14.51 1.60 -2.98
C LEU A 138 15.10 2.38 -1.80
N ARG A 139 16.21 3.11 -2.01
CA ARG A 139 16.82 3.91 -0.94
C ARG A 139 15.83 4.96 -0.40
N ARG A 140 15.12 5.66 -1.30
CA ARG A 140 14.10 6.64 -0.90
C ARG A 140 12.96 5.98 -0.11
N SER A 141 12.45 4.85 -0.59
CA SER A 141 11.38 4.10 0.07
C SER A 141 11.79 3.61 1.45
N LEU A 142 12.95 2.96 1.57
CA LEU A 142 13.48 2.47 2.84
C LEU A 142 13.79 3.60 3.83
N THR A 143 14.29 4.74 3.34
CA THR A 143 14.51 5.94 4.16
C THR A 143 13.19 6.46 4.75
N LYS A 144 12.14 6.54 3.91
CA LYS A 144 10.80 6.93 4.36
C LYS A 144 10.23 5.94 5.38
N GLU A 145 10.39 4.65 5.13
CA GLU A 145 9.95 3.59 6.04
C GLU A 145 10.64 3.72 7.41
N LYS A 146 11.97 3.87 7.44
CA LYS A 146 12.73 4.09 8.68
C LYS A 146 12.24 5.33 9.45
N LEU A 147 11.97 6.42 8.73
CA LEU A 147 11.43 7.64 9.32
C LEU A 147 10.06 7.40 9.96
N LEU A 148 9.12 6.82 9.23
CA LEU A 148 7.77 6.57 9.72
C LEU A 148 7.76 5.56 10.86
N ASN A 149 8.58 4.52 10.79
CA ASN A 149 8.73 3.55 11.88
C ASN A 149 9.20 4.24 13.16
N LYS A 150 10.22 5.11 13.07
CA LYS A 150 10.75 5.83 14.24
C LYS A 150 9.78 6.87 14.79
N GLU A 151 9.20 7.69 13.92
CA GLU A 151 8.40 8.83 14.33
C GLU A 151 6.94 8.50 14.61
N ILE A 152 6.41 7.42 14.07
CA ILE A 152 5.00 7.04 14.15
C ILE A 152 4.83 5.64 14.74
N GLU A 153 5.21 4.59 14.00
CA GLU A 153 4.86 3.21 14.33
C GLU A 153 5.36 2.76 15.69
N SER A 154 6.60 3.13 16.06
CA SER A 154 7.21 2.79 17.35
C SER A 154 6.54 3.49 18.55
N LYS A 155 5.77 4.53 18.30
CA LYS A 155 5.07 5.32 19.35
C LYS A 155 3.64 4.86 19.58
N ILE A 156 3.10 4.00 18.72
CA ILE A 156 1.73 3.48 18.84
C ILE A 156 1.71 2.35 19.86
N ASN A 157 0.99 2.57 20.94
CA ASN A 157 0.73 1.57 21.95
C ASN A 157 -0.79 1.42 22.11
N ILE A 158 -1.32 0.24 21.79
CA ILE A 158 -2.75 -0.09 22.00
C ILE A 158 -2.86 -0.92 23.26
N THR A 159 -3.51 -0.35 24.26
CA THR A 159 -3.71 -0.98 25.56
C THR A 159 -4.96 -1.87 25.58
N ASP A 160 -5.07 -2.75 26.57
CA ASP A 160 -6.28 -3.56 26.75
C ASP A 160 -7.50 -2.69 27.14
N ALA A 161 -7.26 -1.51 27.76
CA ALA A 161 -8.31 -0.53 28.01
C ALA A 161 -8.87 0.07 26.72
N ASP A 162 -8.02 0.35 25.73
CA ASP A 162 -8.45 0.83 24.40
C ASP A 162 -9.30 -0.24 23.70
N ILE A 163 -8.85 -1.50 23.75
CA ILE A 163 -9.59 -2.63 23.17
C ILE A 163 -10.96 -2.76 23.83
N SER A 164 -10.99 -2.71 25.17
CA SER A 164 -12.25 -2.81 25.93
C SER A 164 -13.21 -1.67 25.59
N SER A 165 -12.69 -0.44 25.54
CA SER A 165 -13.48 0.76 25.20
C SER A 165 -14.06 0.67 23.79
N TYR A 166 -13.25 0.24 22.83
CA TYR A 166 -13.69 0.04 21.45
C TYR A 166 -14.77 -1.03 21.37
N TYR A 167 -14.52 -2.21 21.98
CA TYR A 167 -15.48 -3.31 21.97
C TYR A 167 -16.83 -2.88 22.57
N MET A 168 -16.84 -2.17 23.70
CA MET A 168 -18.08 -1.73 24.34
C MET A 168 -18.86 -0.74 23.47
N ALA A 169 -18.17 0.16 22.79
CA ALA A 169 -18.79 1.12 21.88
C ALA A 169 -19.31 0.48 20.58
N HIS A 170 -18.69 -0.63 20.15
CA HIS A 170 -18.96 -1.29 18.87
C HIS A 170 -19.46 -2.74 19.03
N LYS A 171 -20.03 -3.07 20.19
CA LYS A 171 -20.41 -4.45 20.53
C LYS A 171 -21.30 -5.11 19.46
N ALA A 172 -22.17 -4.35 18.82
CA ALA A 172 -23.07 -4.83 17.77
C ALA A 172 -22.32 -5.34 16.52
N GLU A 173 -21.14 -4.78 16.21
CA GLU A 173 -20.32 -5.19 15.07
C GLU A 173 -19.71 -6.59 15.25
N PHE A 174 -19.61 -7.06 16.51
CA PHE A 174 -19.10 -8.38 16.86
C PHE A 174 -20.21 -9.41 17.04
N ASN A 175 -21.44 -9.11 16.61
CA ASN A 175 -22.55 -10.04 16.61
C ASN A 175 -22.72 -10.65 15.22
N LEU A 176 -22.40 -11.93 15.07
CA LEU A 176 -22.66 -12.67 13.84
C LEU A 176 -24.15 -13.01 13.77
N ILE A 177 -24.84 -12.44 12.80
CA ILE A 177 -26.27 -12.65 12.60
C ILE A 177 -26.62 -14.05 12.10
N GLU A 178 -25.63 -14.73 11.48
CA GLU A 178 -25.74 -16.10 10.96
C GLU A 178 -24.40 -16.85 11.06
N PRO A 179 -24.40 -18.20 10.98
CA PRO A 179 -23.17 -18.98 10.97
C PRO A 179 -22.28 -18.63 9.79
N GLN A 180 -20.97 -18.76 9.98
CA GLN A 180 -19.95 -18.61 8.94
C GLN A 180 -19.07 -19.84 8.87
N TYR A 181 -18.60 -20.15 7.65
CA TYR A 181 -17.72 -21.25 7.37
C TYR A 181 -16.42 -20.71 6.76
N HIS A 182 -15.29 -20.96 7.37
CA HIS A 182 -13.99 -20.69 6.75
C HIS A 182 -13.65 -21.87 5.85
N LEU A 183 -13.58 -21.63 4.57
CA LEU A 183 -13.44 -22.67 3.54
C LEU A 183 -12.20 -22.46 2.69
N SER A 184 -11.62 -23.57 2.23
CA SER A 184 -10.75 -23.57 1.06
C SER A 184 -11.37 -24.39 -0.06
N GLN A 185 -11.07 -24.02 -1.32
CA GLN A 185 -11.66 -24.60 -2.50
C GLN A 185 -10.59 -25.00 -3.54
N ILE A 186 -10.76 -26.14 -4.16
CA ILE A 186 -10.06 -26.53 -5.39
C ILE A 186 -11.10 -26.71 -6.48
N VAL A 187 -10.90 -26.08 -7.62
CA VAL A 187 -11.82 -26.15 -8.77
C VAL A 187 -11.11 -26.79 -9.96
N ALA A 188 -11.84 -27.66 -10.66
CA ALA A 188 -11.50 -28.11 -12.00
C ALA A 188 -12.64 -27.74 -12.95
N THR A 189 -12.40 -26.90 -13.95
CA THR A 189 -13.42 -26.38 -14.86
C THR A 189 -13.08 -26.68 -16.32
N ALA A 190 -14.12 -26.95 -17.11
CA ALA A 190 -14.05 -27.05 -18.57
C ALA A 190 -14.24 -25.71 -19.28
N VAL A 191 -14.59 -24.64 -18.53
CA VAL A 191 -14.77 -23.30 -19.11
C VAL A 191 -13.43 -22.72 -19.53
N PRO A 192 -13.30 -22.14 -20.74
CA PRO A 192 -12.09 -21.46 -21.17
C PRO A 192 -11.80 -20.27 -20.25
N VAL A 193 -10.69 -20.31 -19.50
CA VAL A 193 -10.15 -19.14 -18.77
C VAL A 193 -9.03 -18.53 -19.61
N GLN A 194 -9.00 -17.22 -19.73
CA GLN A 194 -8.03 -16.51 -20.57
C GLN A 194 -6.57 -16.75 -20.16
N GLN A 195 -6.32 -16.99 -18.87
CA GLN A 195 -5.02 -17.37 -18.33
C GLN A 195 -5.20 -18.54 -17.35
N ALA A 196 -4.25 -19.49 -17.36
CA ALA A 196 -4.27 -20.55 -16.37
C ALA A 196 -3.88 -19.98 -15.00
N PRO A 197 -4.75 -20.05 -13.99
CA PRO A 197 -4.50 -19.43 -12.69
C PRO A 197 -3.58 -20.26 -11.80
N ASN A 198 -3.20 -21.47 -12.26
CA ASN A 198 -2.40 -22.41 -11.48
C ASN A 198 -1.00 -22.61 -12.09
N LEU A 199 -0.04 -23.03 -11.24
CA LEU A 199 1.37 -23.17 -11.63
C LEU A 199 1.63 -24.22 -12.72
N GLN A 200 0.75 -25.23 -12.85
CA GLN A 200 0.91 -26.29 -13.84
C GLN A 200 0.25 -25.98 -15.19
N SER A 201 -0.46 -24.86 -15.31
CA SER A 201 -1.22 -24.50 -16.53
C SER A 201 -2.10 -25.64 -17.08
N ASN A 202 -2.53 -26.55 -16.21
CA ASN A 202 -3.25 -27.77 -16.56
C ASN A 202 -4.76 -27.49 -16.58
N LYS A 203 -5.31 -27.32 -17.77
CA LYS A 203 -6.75 -27.09 -18.00
C LYS A 203 -7.42 -28.37 -18.51
N ALA A 204 -8.65 -28.56 -18.09
CA ALA A 204 -9.50 -29.60 -18.66
C ALA A 204 -10.18 -29.06 -19.93
N PRO A 205 -10.07 -29.74 -21.07
CA PRO A 205 -10.68 -29.31 -22.32
C PRO A 205 -12.20 -29.55 -22.39
N ASN A 206 -12.74 -30.41 -21.54
CA ASN A 206 -14.17 -30.73 -21.48
C ASN A 206 -14.57 -31.21 -20.07
N GLU A 207 -15.87 -31.44 -19.87
CA GLU A 207 -16.46 -31.84 -18.59
C GLU A 207 -15.93 -33.18 -18.07
N ALA A 208 -15.71 -34.17 -18.95
CA ALA A 208 -15.19 -35.46 -18.56
C ALA A 208 -13.74 -35.38 -18.05
N ASP A 209 -12.91 -34.56 -18.70
CA ASP A 209 -11.55 -34.28 -18.25
C ASP A 209 -11.50 -33.46 -16.97
N ALA A 210 -12.44 -32.50 -16.78
CA ALA A 210 -12.59 -31.76 -15.53
C ALA A 210 -12.95 -32.74 -14.37
N LYS A 211 -13.86 -33.67 -14.61
CA LYS A 211 -14.21 -34.71 -13.63
C LYS A 211 -13.00 -35.60 -13.30
N LYS A 212 -12.27 -36.06 -14.29
CA LYS A 212 -11.06 -36.89 -14.11
C LYS A 212 -9.97 -36.11 -13.33
N LYS A 213 -9.80 -34.83 -13.66
CA LYS A 213 -8.84 -33.95 -12.95
C LYS A 213 -9.22 -33.84 -11.48
N ILE A 214 -10.45 -33.46 -11.14
CA ILE A 214 -10.86 -33.28 -9.76
C ILE A 214 -10.83 -34.59 -8.95
N ASP A 215 -11.20 -35.74 -9.55
CA ASP A 215 -11.14 -37.05 -8.90
C ASP A 215 -9.67 -37.42 -8.58
N THR A 216 -8.75 -37.10 -9.48
CA THR A 216 -7.32 -37.30 -9.26
C THR A 216 -6.81 -36.48 -8.12
N LEU A 217 -7.18 -35.19 -8.07
CA LEU A 217 -6.80 -34.27 -6.99
C LEU A 217 -7.41 -34.68 -5.65
N TYR A 218 -8.68 -35.08 -5.65
CA TYR A 218 -9.36 -35.60 -4.47
C TYR A 218 -8.65 -36.84 -3.89
N ASN A 219 -8.23 -37.77 -4.72
CA ASN A 219 -7.49 -38.95 -4.27
C ASN A 219 -6.12 -38.60 -3.68
N ARG A 220 -5.42 -37.62 -4.23
CA ARG A 220 -4.17 -37.05 -3.66
C ARG A 220 -4.38 -36.46 -2.29
N LEU A 221 -5.44 -35.64 -2.13
CA LEU A 221 -5.83 -35.05 -0.85
C LEU A 221 -6.17 -36.12 0.20
N ARG A 222 -6.90 -37.18 -0.21
CA ARG A 222 -7.19 -38.35 0.65
C ARG A 222 -5.95 -39.10 1.08
N SER A 223 -4.90 -39.12 0.26
CA SER A 223 -3.61 -39.75 0.61
C SER A 223 -2.74 -38.84 1.50
N GLY A 224 -3.23 -37.66 1.89
CA GLY A 224 -2.57 -36.77 2.86
C GLY A 224 -1.74 -35.66 2.24
N GLU A 225 -1.87 -35.39 0.94
CA GLU A 225 -1.20 -34.26 0.32
C GLU A 225 -1.80 -32.93 0.83
N ASP A 226 -0.96 -31.91 0.97
CA ASP A 226 -1.39 -30.62 1.49
C ASP A 226 -2.38 -29.91 0.55
N PHE A 227 -3.54 -29.52 1.10
CA PHE A 227 -4.62 -28.93 0.33
C PHE A 227 -4.20 -27.62 -0.35
N GLY A 228 -3.48 -26.76 0.38
CA GLY A 228 -3.02 -25.47 -0.14
C GLY A 228 -2.03 -25.65 -1.29
N ALA A 229 -1.09 -26.60 -1.17
CA ALA A 229 -0.14 -26.91 -2.22
C ALA A 229 -0.83 -27.44 -3.49
N VAL A 230 -1.82 -28.33 -3.33
CA VAL A 230 -2.62 -28.84 -4.46
C VAL A 230 -3.44 -27.73 -5.10
N ALA A 231 -4.04 -26.83 -4.31
CA ALA A 231 -4.80 -25.69 -4.81
C ALA A 231 -3.91 -24.75 -5.64
N MET A 232 -2.75 -24.34 -5.13
CA MET A 232 -1.80 -23.48 -5.85
C MET A 232 -1.34 -24.09 -7.19
N GLN A 233 -1.12 -25.40 -7.20
CA GLN A 233 -0.59 -26.08 -8.38
C GLN A 233 -1.65 -26.38 -9.44
N TYR A 234 -2.88 -26.70 -9.04
CA TYR A 234 -3.84 -27.33 -9.94
C TYR A 234 -5.23 -26.68 -9.98
N SER A 235 -5.60 -25.81 -9.02
CA SER A 235 -6.93 -25.19 -9.02
C SER A 235 -7.11 -24.21 -10.18
N ASP A 236 -8.26 -24.31 -10.84
CA ASP A 236 -8.64 -23.41 -11.94
C ASP A 236 -9.34 -22.14 -11.45
N ASN A 237 -9.49 -21.93 -10.13
CA ASN A 237 -10.06 -20.72 -9.57
C ASN A 237 -8.98 -19.64 -9.41
N ALA A 238 -8.99 -18.65 -10.32
CA ALA A 238 -8.01 -17.57 -10.33
C ALA A 238 -8.02 -16.68 -9.06
N ASN A 239 -9.16 -16.62 -8.35
CA ASN A 239 -9.33 -15.71 -7.22
C ASN A 239 -8.61 -16.20 -5.97
N ASN A 240 -8.45 -17.52 -5.81
CA ASN A 240 -7.90 -18.09 -4.58
C ASN A 240 -6.84 -19.18 -4.79
N ALA A 241 -6.59 -19.62 -6.01
CA ALA A 241 -5.57 -20.66 -6.28
C ALA A 241 -4.20 -20.28 -5.70
N SER A 242 -3.74 -19.06 -5.92
CA SER A 242 -2.45 -18.54 -5.43
C SER A 242 -2.37 -18.43 -3.90
N ASN A 243 -3.50 -18.41 -3.22
CA ASN A 243 -3.62 -18.38 -1.76
C ASN A 243 -4.02 -19.73 -1.17
N GLY A 244 -3.61 -20.83 -1.81
CA GLY A 244 -3.90 -22.19 -1.31
C GLY A 244 -5.39 -22.57 -1.35
N GLY A 245 -6.17 -21.89 -2.17
CA GLY A 245 -7.62 -22.11 -2.29
C GLY A 245 -8.46 -21.43 -1.22
N ASP A 246 -7.86 -20.63 -0.32
CA ASP A 246 -8.58 -19.97 0.77
C ASP A 246 -9.65 -19.00 0.24
N MET A 247 -10.89 -19.19 0.69
CA MET A 247 -12.06 -18.37 0.36
C MET A 247 -12.39 -17.36 1.49
N GLY A 248 -11.69 -17.45 2.62
CA GLY A 248 -12.10 -16.74 3.84
C GLY A 248 -13.39 -17.28 4.45
N PHE A 249 -14.06 -16.43 5.23
CA PHE A 249 -15.34 -16.77 5.83
C PHE A 249 -16.50 -16.51 4.88
N VAL A 250 -17.31 -17.55 4.67
CA VAL A 250 -18.51 -17.52 3.83
C VAL A 250 -19.73 -17.65 4.73
N TYR A 251 -20.71 -16.78 4.59
CA TYR A 251 -21.97 -16.83 5.31
C TYR A 251 -22.80 -18.04 4.90
N GLU A 252 -23.53 -18.63 5.86
CA GLU A 252 -24.40 -19.77 5.61
C GLU A 252 -25.44 -19.45 4.52
N SER A 253 -26.03 -18.26 4.55
CA SER A 253 -26.99 -17.79 3.54
C SER A 253 -26.38 -17.76 2.11
N ALA A 254 -25.12 -17.42 1.98
CA ALA A 254 -24.43 -17.43 0.68
C ALA A 254 -24.24 -18.86 0.16
N LEU A 255 -23.97 -19.83 1.04
CA LEU A 255 -23.85 -21.25 0.67
C LEU A 255 -25.19 -21.85 0.24
N HIS A 256 -26.31 -21.34 0.71
CA HIS A 256 -27.63 -21.80 0.30
C HIS A 256 -27.92 -21.55 -1.20
N SER A 257 -27.19 -20.67 -1.86
CA SER A 257 -27.25 -20.50 -3.32
C SER A 257 -26.72 -21.70 -4.09
N GLU A 258 -25.90 -22.53 -3.43
CA GLU A 258 -25.31 -23.78 -3.96
C GLU A 258 -25.70 -24.95 -3.07
N PRO A 259 -26.91 -25.50 -3.19
CA PRO A 259 -27.47 -26.48 -2.25
C PRO A 259 -26.62 -27.76 -2.10
N ASP A 260 -26.01 -28.23 -3.20
CA ASP A 260 -25.15 -29.43 -3.16
C ASP A 260 -23.87 -29.16 -2.35
N ALA A 261 -23.26 -27.98 -2.53
CA ALA A 261 -22.10 -27.56 -1.77
C ALA A 261 -22.46 -27.39 -0.29
N PHE A 262 -23.55 -26.68 0.04
CA PHE A 262 -24.01 -26.50 1.42
C PHE A 262 -24.28 -27.84 2.12
N ASN A 263 -25.01 -28.76 1.48
CA ASN A 263 -25.34 -30.08 2.03
C ASN A 263 -24.08 -30.91 2.32
N ALA A 264 -23.05 -30.80 1.51
CA ALA A 264 -21.80 -31.50 1.74
C ALA A 264 -20.94 -30.83 2.82
N ILE A 265 -20.76 -29.50 2.75
CA ILE A 265 -19.93 -28.71 3.68
C ILE A 265 -20.50 -28.74 5.10
N SER A 266 -21.83 -28.64 5.26
CA SER A 266 -22.49 -28.61 6.56
C SER A 266 -22.26 -29.88 7.41
N LYS A 267 -21.92 -30.99 6.80
CA LYS A 267 -21.64 -32.28 7.44
C LYS A 267 -20.16 -32.47 7.84
N LEU A 268 -19.26 -31.62 7.31
CA LEU A 268 -17.84 -31.75 7.57
C LEU A 268 -17.49 -31.35 9.01
N LYS A 269 -16.48 -32.04 9.54
CA LYS A 269 -15.72 -31.57 10.70
C LYS A 269 -14.55 -30.70 10.23
N THR A 270 -14.08 -29.83 11.12
CA THR A 270 -12.89 -29.02 10.88
C THR A 270 -11.72 -29.90 10.39
N GLY A 271 -11.12 -29.51 9.27
CA GLY A 271 -10.03 -30.21 8.60
C GLY A 271 -10.48 -31.22 7.54
N GLU A 272 -11.75 -31.65 7.51
CA GLU A 272 -12.26 -32.58 6.51
C GLU A 272 -12.52 -31.89 5.16
N ILE A 273 -12.57 -32.72 4.10
CA ILE A 273 -12.83 -32.30 2.71
C ILE A 273 -14.13 -32.94 2.21
N THR A 274 -14.81 -32.24 1.28
CA THR A 274 -15.94 -32.84 0.57
C THR A 274 -15.47 -33.82 -0.49
N GLU A 275 -16.38 -34.70 -0.93
CA GLU A 275 -16.24 -35.34 -2.24
C GLU A 275 -16.33 -34.25 -3.36
N PRO A 276 -15.91 -34.58 -4.61
CA PRO A 276 -16.09 -33.66 -5.73
C PRO A 276 -17.57 -33.31 -5.97
N ILE A 277 -17.86 -31.99 -5.92
CA ILE A 277 -19.20 -31.44 -6.09
C ILE A 277 -19.30 -30.77 -7.45
N PRO A 278 -20.36 -31.03 -8.24
CA PRO A 278 -20.55 -30.38 -9.53
C PRO A 278 -20.83 -28.87 -9.35
N ILE A 279 -20.25 -28.04 -10.23
CA ILE A 279 -20.49 -26.60 -10.32
C ILE A 279 -21.30 -26.34 -11.60
N TYR A 280 -22.37 -25.57 -11.47
CA TYR A 280 -23.25 -25.21 -12.56
C TYR A 280 -23.14 -23.71 -12.87
N ASP A 281 -23.32 -23.36 -14.16
CA ASP A 281 -23.43 -21.99 -14.58
C ASP A 281 -24.77 -21.39 -14.14
N SER A 282 -24.73 -20.26 -13.44
CA SER A 282 -25.93 -19.54 -12.96
C SER A 282 -26.51 -18.55 -13.98
N GLY A 283 -25.87 -18.39 -15.15
CA GLY A 283 -26.15 -17.30 -16.10
C GLY A 283 -27.12 -17.62 -17.26
N GLY A 284 -27.73 -18.82 -17.35
CA GLY A 284 -28.53 -19.21 -18.50
C GLY A 284 -29.76 -20.06 -18.18
N PRO A 285 -30.73 -20.17 -19.11
CA PRO A 285 -31.84 -21.10 -19.00
C PRO A 285 -31.33 -22.54 -19.19
N GLY A 286 -31.16 -23.25 -18.08
CA GLY A 286 -30.63 -24.61 -18.03
C GLY A 286 -29.29 -24.64 -17.32
N HIS A 287 -29.27 -25.20 -16.12
CA HIS A 287 -28.07 -25.38 -15.31
C HIS A 287 -27.03 -26.22 -16.06
N ARG A 288 -26.13 -25.53 -16.78
CA ARG A 288 -25.04 -26.19 -17.49
C ARG A 288 -23.93 -26.53 -16.49
N LEU A 289 -23.50 -27.76 -16.48
CA LEU A 289 -22.32 -28.21 -15.74
C LEU A 289 -21.07 -27.49 -16.30
N VAL A 290 -20.35 -26.76 -15.47
CA VAL A 290 -19.12 -26.04 -15.86
C VAL A 290 -17.86 -26.61 -15.24
N GLY A 291 -17.98 -27.46 -14.22
CA GLY A 291 -16.83 -28.08 -13.56
C GLY A 291 -17.19 -28.76 -12.25
N TYR A 292 -16.18 -28.96 -11.43
CA TYR A 292 -16.26 -29.60 -10.13
C TYR A 292 -15.39 -28.89 -9.11
N ALA A 293 -15.83 -28.93 -7.84
CA ALA A 293 -15.06 -28.41 -6.71
C ALA A 293 -14.89 -29.44 -5.59
N VAL A 294 -13.81 -29.31 -4.87
CA VAL A 294 -13.59 -29.94 -3.56
C VAL A 294 -13.41 -28.81 -2.56
N TYR A 295 -14.17 -28.86 -1.47
CA TYR A 295 -14.07 -27.90 -0.37
C TYR A 295 -13.40 -28.53 0.83
N LYS A 296 -12.63 -27.74 1.58
CA LYS A 296 -12.10 -28.08 2.90
C LYS A 296 -12.66 -27.13 3.93
N LEU A 297 -13.22 -27.67 5.01
CA LEU A 297 -13.67 -26.86 6.16
C LEU A 297 -12.48 -26.57 7.07
N LEU A 298 -12.07 -25.29 7.12
CA LEU A 298 -10.99 -24.83 8.02
C LEU A 298 -11.51 -24.53 9.41
N SER A 299 -12.66 -23.85 9.52
CA SER A 299 -13.36 -23.62 10.79
C SER A 299 -14.83 -23.31 10.55
N ARG A 300 -15.65 -23.46 11.59
CA ARG A 300 -17.06 -23.05 11.58
C ARG A 300 -17.31 -22.13 12.76
N GLU A 301 -17.97 -21.01 12.49
CA GLU A 301 -18.33 -20.03 13.47
C GLU A 301 -19.85 -19.94 13.63
N PRO A 302 -20.41 -20.26 14.81
CA PRO A 302 -21.85 -20.16 15.02
C PRO A 302 -22.29 -18.69 15.04
N ALA A 303 -23.57 -18.45 14.74
CA ALA A 303 -24.19 -17.16 14.99
C ALA A 303 -24.11 -16.78 16.47
N GLY A 304 -24.14 -15.49 16.75
CA GLY A 304 -24.20 -14.94 18.09
C GLY A 304 -23.13 -13.90 18.40
N GLN A 305 -23.19 -13.36 19.59
CA GLN A 305 -22.27 -12.34 20.07
C GLN A 305 -20.87 -12.95 20.29
N ARG A 306 -19.87 -12.35 19.66
CA ARG A 306 -18.45 -12.61 19.93
C ARG A 306 -18.06 -11.86 21.19
N GLU A 307 -17.52 -12.57 22.16
CA GLU A 307 -17.13 -11.96 23.43
C GLU A 307 -15.77 -11.25 23.30
N MET A 308 -15.57 -10.21 24.11
CA MET A 308 -14.33 -9.43 24.15
C MET A 308 -13.09 -10.27 24.47
N ASN A 309 -13.24 -11.37 25.21
CA ASN A 309 -12.14 -12.27 25.57
C ASN A 309 -11.78 -13.27 24.47
N ASP A 310 -12.51 -13.30 23.34
CA ASP A 310 -12.08 -14.05 22.15
C ASP A 310 -10.78 -13.43 21.61
N PRO A 311 -9.67 -14.20 21.51
CA PRO A 311 -8.40 -13.68 21.02
C PRO A 311 -8.49 -13.06 19.62
N ARG A 312 -9.38 -13.55 18.76
CA ARG A 312 -9.59 -13.03 17.41
C ARG A 312 -10.24 -11.64 17.45
N VAL A 313 -11.24 -11.46 18.31
CA VAL A 313 -11.86 -10.15 18.54
C VAL A 313 -10.82 -9.15 19.03
N GLN A 314 -10.03 -9.54 20.04
CA GLN A 314 -8.96 -8.67 20.55
C GLN A 314 -7.92 -8.32 19.48
N GLN A 315 -7.50 -9.32 18.70
CA GLN A 315 -6.53 -9.09 17.63
C GLN A 315 -7.08 -8.16 16.53
N THR A 316 -8.33 -8.38 16.10
CA THR A 316 -8.99 -7.53 15.10
C THR A 316 -9.10 -6.09 15.59
N ILE A 317 -9.54 -5.88 16.83
CA ILE A 317 -9.64 -4.55 17.42
C ILE A 317 -8.26 -3.91 17.55
N ARG A 318 -7.27 -4.64 18.05
CA ARG A 318 -5.89 -4.14 18.21
C ARG A 318 -5.31 -3.70 16.89
N GLN A 319 -5.49 -4.51 15.84
CA GLN A 319 -5.02 -4.17 14.49
C GLN A 319 -5.74 -2.93 13.95
N PHE A 320 -7.06 -2.90 14.03
CA PHE A 320 -7.86 -1.75 13.58
C PHE A 320 -7.45 -0.46 14.29
N LEU A 321 -7.34 -0.48 15.62
CA LEU A 321 -6.93 0.69 16.40
C LEU A 321 -5.51 1.12 16.04
N ARG A 322 -4.58 0.18 15.87
CA ARG A 322 -3.21 0.47 15.48
C ARG A 322 -3.16 1.14 14.09
N GLU A 323 -3.86 0.59 13.11
CA GLU A 323 -3.92 1.15 11.76
C GLU A 323 -4.55 2.54 11.75
N SER A 324 -5.66 2.73 12.48
CA SER A 324 -6.35 4.02 12.62
C SER A 324 -5.44 5.07 13.27
N HIS A 325 -4.77 4.72 14.37
CA HIS A 325 -3.81 5.62 15.04
C HIS A 325 -2.62 5.93 14.13
N ALA A 326 -2.08 4.92 13.43
CA ALA A 326 -0.98 5.11 12.48
C ALA A 326 -1.37 6.11 11.39
N GLN A 327 -2.55 5.94 10.81
CA GLN A 327 -3.03 6.84 9.76
C GLN A 327 -3.23 8.28 10.27
N LEU A 328 -3.86 8.43 11.43
CA LEU A 328 -4.05 9.74 12.05
C LEU A 328 -2.71 10.44 12.32
N LEU A 329 -1.77 9.72 12.95
CA LEU A 329 -0.45 10.27 13.27
C LEU A 329 0.37 10.58 12.02
N LYS A 330 0.28 9.75 10.97
CA LYS A 330 0.94 10.00 9.67
C LYS A 330 0.41 11.28 9.05
N ASN A 331 -0.91 11.46 8.99
CA ASN A 331 -1.51 12.67 8.43
C ASN A 331 -1.07 13.93 9.22
N ALA A 332 -1.19 13.90 10.55
CA ALA A 332 -0.76 15.01 11.40
C ALA A 332 0.75 15.30 11.26
N TYR A 333 1.57 14.26 11.12
CA TYR A 333 3.01 14.42 10.94
C TYR A 333 3.35 15.04 9.58
N PHE A 334 2.67 14.64 8.52
CA PHE A 334 2.87 15.21 7.18
C PHE A 334 2.45 16.69 7.13
N GLU A 335 1.29 17.03 7.67
CA GLU A 335 0.86 18.43 7.80
C GLU A 335 1.89 19.26 8.56
N MET A 336 2.33 18.79 9.73
CA MET A 336 3.36 19.48 10.52
C MET A 336 4.66 19.68 9.72
N LEU A 337 5.12 18.69 8.98
CA LEU A 337 6.34 18.79 8.18
C LEU A 337 6.16 19.73 6.98
N HIS A 338 4.99 19.72 6.36
CA HIS A 338 4.64 20.61 5.26
C HIS A 338 4.64 22.07 5.71
N ASP A 339 4.02 22.37 6.87
CA ASP A 339 3.99 23.72 7.44
C ASP A 339 5.39 24.24 7.81
N GLN A 340 6.31 23.36 8.18
CA GLN A 340 7.70 23.71 8.49
C GLN A 340 8.58 23.88 7.24
N ALA A 341 8.11 23.42 6.08
CA ALA A 341 8.87 23.44 4.83
C ALA A 341 8.63 24.74 4.05
N THR A 342 9.69 25.29 3.45
CA THR A 342 9.55 26.37 2.46
C THR A 342 9.37 25.74 1.09
N VAL A 343 8.12 25.67 0.62
CA VAL A 343 7.77 25.10 -0.68
C VAL A 343 7.38 26.21 -1.65
N ARG A 344 7.90 26.12 -2.89
CA ARG A 344 7.45 26.97 -3.99
C ARG A 344 7.18 26.12 -5.21
N ASN A 345 5.94 26.15 -5.70
CA ASN A 345 5.48 25.38 -6.86
C ASN A 345 5.35 26.29 -8.08
N TYR A 346 6.43 26.39 -8.87
CA TYR A 346 6.47 27.22 -10.07
C TYR A 346 5.56 26.71 -11.19
N TYR A 347 5.33 25.40 -11.25
CA TYR A 347 4.45 24.81 -12.26
C TYR A 347 2.99 25.18 -12.01
N ALA A 348 2.53 25.16 -10.76
CA ALA A 348 1.20 25.62 -10.40
C ALA A 348 1.05 27.12 -10.68
N GLU A 349 2.05 27.96 -10.35
CA GLU A 349 2.06 29.39 -10.66
C GLU A 349 1.96 29.63 -12.18
N GLN A 350 2.65 28.82 -12.98
CA GLN A 350 2.58 28.91 -14.45
C GLN A 350 1.21 28.55 -15.01
N ILE A 351 0.58 27.46 -14.51
CA ILE A 351 -0.77 27.06 -14.93
C ILE A 351 -1.79 28.15 -14.61
N LEU A 352 -1.74 28.73 -13.41
CA LEU A 352 -2.64 29.80 -13.02
C LEU A 352 -2.50 31.05 -13.91
N LYS A 353 -1.28 31.40 -14.28
CA LYS A 353 -1.03 32.52 -15.21
C LYS A 353 -1.57 32.27 -16.61
N ASN A 354 -1.45 31.05 -17.12
CA ASN A 354 -1.90 30.69 -18.47
C ASN A 354 -3.42 30.48 -18.53
N GLY A 355 -4.06 30.03 -17.44
CA GLY A 355 -5.50 29.82 -17.36
C GLY A 355 -6.31 31.11 -17.11
N SER A 356 -5.63 32.22 -16.84
CA SER A 356 -6.26 33.56 -16.65
C SER A 356 -6.22 34.41 -17.91
N GLN A 357 -5.73 33.88 -19.03
CA GLN A 357 -5.77 34.49 -20.38
C GLN A 357 -6.88 33.84 -21.22
#